data_46ad7ec45f822e40e88590fb3fcdc41e
#
_entry.id   46ad7ec45f822e40e88590fb3fcdc41e
#
_cell.length_a   1.000
_cell.length_b   1.000
_cell.length_c   1.000
_cell.angle_alpha   90.00
_cell.angle_beta   90.00
_cell.angle_gamma   90.00
#
_symmetry.space_group_name_H-M   'P 1'
#
loop_
_entity.id
_entity.type
_entity.pdbx_description
1 polymer ?
#
loop_
_entity_poly.entity_id
_entity_poly.type
_entity_poly.pdbx_seq_one_letter_code
_entity_poly.pdbx_strand_id
1 'polypeptide(L)'
;MGRKESLLKIHEYQAKQILARYGIPVPKSEVAFSVEEAKKGAEALGEGVRVVKAQIHAGGRGKGGGVKVTTSTEQCHEAIESIFGMQLVTHQTGPEGKEVTTLLIEEGCDIAREIYCGLVIDRAAECPVLMVSSEGGMDIEEVAAERPEAIHKAPISGDGSLSDEDLQRLATALEMEGDTASQFMEMSRNLAKVFVEEDCSLAEINPLVVTGSGDVIALDAKINFDENAAFRHPGHAELRDLSEEDPREARAEEWDLSYVGMDGNIGCMVNGAGLAMATMDIIKLRGGEPANFLDVGGTATAERVTEAFKIILEDPNVAAILVNIFGGIIRCDLIAEGIVEAAKVTNLSVPLVVRLEGNNVAEGHQILQSSGIDIITADDLSDAAVKAVAAAEGSLA
;
A
#
# COMPACT_ATOMS: atom_id res chain seq x y z
N MET A 1 7.98 -14.49 -13.61
CA MET A 1 7.23 -13.27 -13.97
C MET A 1 6.59 -12.79 -12.70
N GLY A 2 7.28 -11.98 -11.91
CA GLY A 2 6.71 -11.37 -10.69
C GLY A 2 6.36 -9.94 -11.05
N ARG A 3 5.08 -9.68 -11.39
CA ARG A 3 4.55 -8.34 -11.14
C ARG A 3 4.75 -8.08 -9.65
N LYS A 4 5.24 -6.90 -9.31
CA LYS A 4 5.17 -6.37 -7.96
C LYS A 4 3.72 -6.57 -7.50
N GLU A 5 3.51 -7.07 -6.30
CA GLU A 5 2.19 -7.07 -5.66
C GLU A 5 1.81 -5.60 -5.40
N SER A 6 1.31 -4.93 -6.42
CA SER A 6 0.56 -3.70 -6.25
C SER A 6 -0.74 -4.15 -5.58
N LEU A 7 -0.95 -3.71 -4.35
CA LEU A 7 -2.13 -4.03 -3.56
C LEU A 7 -3.13 -2.90 -3.80
N LEU A 8 -4.23 -3.17 -4.47
CA LEU A 8 -5.32 -2.21 -4.54
C LEU A 8 -5.89 -1.99 -3.14
N LYS A 9 -5.54 -0.85 -2.58
CA LYS A 9 -6.07 -0.37 -1.30
C LYS A 9 -7.36 0.41 -1.56
N ILE A 10 -8.32 0.25 -0.68
CA ILE A 10 -9.58 0.97 -0.73
C ILE A 10 -9.85 1.71 0.58
N HIS A 11 -10.71 2.71 0.53
CA HIS A 11 -11.13 3.47 1.72
C HIS A 11 -11.96 2.60 2.68
N GLU A 12 -11.96 2.97 3.96
CA GLU A 12 -12.75 2.32 5.00
C GLU A 12 -14.23 2.20 4.63
N TYR A 13 -14.83 3.28 4.07
CA TYR A 13 -16.25 3.25 3.70
C TYR A 13 -16.55 2.22 2.60
N GLN A 14 -15.63 2.05 1.63
CA GLN A 14 -15.74 1.06 0.57
C GLN A 14 -15.61 -0.36 1.13
N ALA A 15 -14.63 -0.58 2.03
CA ALA A 15 -14.46 -1.85 2.73
C ALA A 15 -15.73 -2.23 3.51
N LYS A 16 -16.31 -1.28 4.27
CA LYS A 16 -17.57 -1.50 5.00
C LYS A 16 -18.75 -1.80 4.10
N GLN A 17 -18.84 -1.15 2.93
CA GLN A 17 -19.87 -1.47 1.94
C GLN A 17 -19.75 -2.91 1.42
N ILE A 18 -18.51 -3.39 1.22
CA ILE A 18 -18.27 -4.79 0.85
C ILE A 18 -18.70 -5.70 2.00
N LEU A 19 -18.22 -5.46 3.23
CA LEU A 19 -18.59 -6.26 4.40
C LEU A 19 -20.11 -6.36 4.58
N ALA A 20 -20.83 -5.23 4.44
CA ALA A 20 -22.30 -5.20 4.55
C ALA A 20 -23.00 -6.06 3.49
N ARG A 21 -22.48 -6.08 2.24
CA ARG A 21 -23.03 -6.95 1.16
C ARG A 21 -22.94 -8.44 1.52
N TYR A 22 -21.93 -8.83 2.30
CA TYR A 22 -21.76 -10.19 2.79
C TYR A 22 -22.45 -10.46 4.14
N GLY A 23 -23.27 -9.51 4.64
CA GLY A 23 -24.04 -9.65 5.86
C GLY A 23 -23.23 -9.45 7.15
N ILE A 24 -22.08 -8.82 7.08
CA ILE A 24 -21.31 -8.42 8.26
C ILE A 24 -21.89 -7.09 8.78
N PRO A 25 -22.32 -7.02 10.07
CA PRO A 25 -22.87 -5.79 10.64
C PRO A 25 -21.83 -4.66 10.68
N VAL A 26 -22.23 -3.50 10.16
CA VAL A 26 -21.45 -2.25 10.19
C VAL A 26 -22.36 -1.13 10.75
N PRO A 27 -21.80 -0.05 11.32
CA PRO A 27 -22.59 1.12 11.70
C PRO A 27 -23.31 1.73 10.49
N LYS A 28 -24.49 2.32 10.69
CA LYS A 28 -25.08 3.15 9.64
C LYS A 28 -24.20 4.34 9.38
N SER A 29 -23.99 4.65 8.10
CA SER A 29 -23.04 5.68 7.70
C SER A 29 -23.43 6.38 6.41
N GLU A 30 -22.92 7.59 6.25
CA GLU A 30 -23.02 8.41 5.04
C GLU A 30 -21.62 8.85 4.63
N VAL A 31 -21.26 8.66 3.37
CA VAL A 31 -20.00 9.15 2.79
C VAL A 31 -20.24 10.50 2.12
N ALA A 32 -19.27 11.41 2.22
CA ALA A 32 -19.37 12.74 1.68
C ALA A 32 -18.06 13.22 1.07
N PHE A 33 -18.17 13.89 -0.07
CA PHE A 33 -17.07 14.47 -0.85
C PHE A 33 -17.07 16.00 -0.78
N SER A 34 -17.92 16.57 0.06
CA SER A 34 -17.97 18.01 0.38
C SER A 34 -18.51 18.24 1.79
N VAL A 35 -18.23 19.42 2.34
CA VAL A 35 -18.75 19.83 3.65
C VAL A 35 -20.29 19.83 3.67
N GLU A 36 -20.93 20.29 2.58
CA GLU A 36 -22.39 20.34 2.44
C GLU A 36 -23.00 18.93 2.42
N GLU A 37 -22.41 18.00 1.71
CA GLU A 37 -22.85 16.60 1.71
C GLU A 37 -22.68 15.97 3.09
N ALA A 38 -21.54 16.21 3.74
CA ALA A 38 -21.27 15.68 5.08
C ALA A 38 -22.28 16.17 6.13
N LYS A 39 -22.66 17.46 6.09
CA LYS A 39 -23.70 18.01 6.98
C LYS A 39 -25.08 17.38 6.71
N LYS A 40 -25.45 17.20 5.44
CA LYS A 40 -26.71 16.52 5.08
C LYS A 40 -26.70 15.05 5.52
N GLY A 41 -25.58 14.35 5.32
CA GLY A 41 -25.42 12.97 5.79
C GLY A 41 -25.55 12.87 7.32
N ALA A 42 -24.94 13.80 8.06
CA ALA A 42 -25.07 13.87 9.51
C ALA A 42 -26.51 14.09 9.98
N GLU A 43 -27.29 14.91 9.26
CA GLU A 43 -28.72 15.13 9.53
C GLU A 43 -29.55 13.88 9.20
N ALA A 44 -29.23 13.15 8.12
CA ALA A 44 -29.92 11.94 7.72
C ALA A 44 -29.76 10.77 8.72
N LEU A 45 -28.61 10.70 9.41
CA LEU A 45 -28.37 9.75 10.50
C LEU A 45 -29.19 10.04 11.77
N GLY A 46 -29.80 11.21 11.88
CA GLY A 46 -30.66 11.60 13.00
C GLY A 46 -29.90 12.12 14.21
N GLU A 47 -30.63 12.18 15.37
CA GLU A 47 -30.04 12.61 16.63
C GLU A 47 -29.26 11.47 17.31
N GLY A 48 -28.20 11.80 18.06
CA GLY A 48 -27.40 10.83 18.81
C GLY A 48 -25.91 11.06 18.67
N VAL A 49 -25.15 10.09 19.12
CA VAL A 49 -23.69 10.10 18.96
C VAL A 49 -23.37 9.83 17.49
N ARG A 50 -22.53 10.68 16.92
CA ARG A 50 -22.02 10.53 15.55
C ARG A 50 -20.51 10.62 15.56
N VAL A 51 -19.88 9.88 14.65
CA VAL A 51 -18.44 9.87 14.49
C VAL A 51 -18.11 10.38 13.09
N VAL A 52 -17.28 11.43 13.01
CA VAL A 52 -16.77 11.97 11.75
C VAL A 52 -15.37 11.43 11.54
N LYS A 53 -15.16 10.71 10.43
CA LYS A 53 -13.90 10.03 10.12
C LYS A 53 -13.33 10.51 8.79
N ALA A 54 -12.09 10.98 8.79
CA ALA A 54 -11.32 11.21 7.57
C ALA A 54 -11.14 9.89 6.79
N GLN A 55 -11.27 9.94 5.49
CA GLN A 55 -11.04 8.80 4.60
C GLN A 55 -9.74 9.04 3.84
N ILE A 56 -8.66 8.40 4.29
CA ILE A 56 -7.34 8.36 3.65
C ILE A 56 -6.78 6.93 3.75
N HIS A 57 -5.88 6.56 2.85
CA HIS A 57 -5.24 5.24 2.85
C HIS A 57 -4.11 5.10 3.89
N ALA A 58 -4.32 5.68 5.08
CA ALA A 58 -3.38 5.60 6.18
C ALA A 58 -4.05 5.24 7.50
N GLY A 59 -3.36 4.44 8.30
CA GLY A 59 -3.74 4.13 9.67
C GLY A 59 -3.41 5.26 10.65
N GLY A 60 -3.87 5.14 11.91
CA GLY A 60 -3.58 6.11 12.95
C GLY A 60 -4.35 7.43 12.84
N ARG A 61 -5.40 7.49 12.03
CA ARG A 61 -6.24 8.68 11.80
C ARG A 61 -6.75 9.32 13.08
N GLY A 62 -7.15 8.49 14.05
CA GLY A 62 -7.63 8.97 15.36
C GLY A 62 -6.57 9.77 16.13
N LYS A 63 -5.33 9.27 16.17
CA LYS A 63 -4.19 9.94 16.82
C LYS A 63 -3.81 11.25 16.10
N GLY A 64 -4.01 11.31 14.78
CA GLY A 64 -3.78 12.51 13.96
C GLY A 64 -4.92 13.54 14.01
N GLY A 65 -6.02 13.28 14.71
CA GLY A 65 -7.17 14.18 14.80
C GLY A 65 -8.18 14.03 13.65
N GLY A 66 -8.01 13.03 12.78
CA GLY A 66 -8.92 12.71 11.66
C GLY A 66 -10.18 11.94 12.06
N VAL A 67 -10.40 11.67 13.36
CA VAL A 67 -11.61 11.01 13.87
C VAL A 67 -12.12 11.81 15.06
N LYS A 68 -13.40 12.22 15.02
CA LYS A 68 -14.05 12.96 16.10
C LYS A 68 -15.41 12.37 16.44
N VAL A 69 -15.61 12.08 17.73
CA VAL A 69 -16.89 11.68 18.29
C VAL A 69 -17.66 12.93 18.69
N THR A 70 -18.93 13.02 18.31
CA THR A 70 -19.79 14.19 18.54
C THR A 70 -21.13 13.76 19.12
N THR A 71 -21.70 14.58 19.99
CA THR A 71 -22.96 14.31 20.71
C THR A 71 -24.07 15.28 20.35
N SER A 72 -23.78 16.29 19.53
CA SER A 72 -24.80 17.24 19.02
C SER A 72 -24.55 17.53 17.53
N THR A 73 -25.56 18.10 16.87
CA THR A 73 -25.46 18.51 15.47
C THR A 73 -24.42 19.59 15.26
N GLU A 74 -24.36 20.57 16.16
CA GLU A 74 -23.39 21.67 16.13
C GLU A 74 -21.95 21.13 16.20
N GLN A 75 -21.66 20.23 17.16
CA GLN A 75 -20.35 19.58 17.29
C GLN A 75 -20.01 18.78 16.05
N CYS A 76 -20.99 18.10 15.44
CA CYS A 76 -20.79 17.33 14.22
C CYS A 76 -20.41 18.25 13.04
N HIS A 77 -21.10 19.38 12.88
CA HIS A 77 -20.78 20.37 11.84
C HIS A 77 -19.38 20.97 12.05
N GLU A 78 -19.01 21.33 13.29
CA GLU A 78 -17.68 21.82 13.62
C GLU A 78 -16.59 20.76 13.32
N ALA A 79 -16.86 19.48 13.64
CA ALA A 79 -15.96 18.38 13.33
C ALA A 79 -15.77 18.21 11.82
N ILE A 80 -16.87 18.24 11.04
CA ILE A 80 -16.84 18.17 9.58
C ILE A 80 -15.98 19.29 8.99
N GLU A 81 -16.24 20.56 9.38
CA GLU A 81 -15.51 21.73 8.89
C GLU A 81 -14.01 21.69 9.27
N SER A 82 -13.67 21.10 10.40
CA SER A 82 -12.28 21.03 10.87
C SER A 82 -11.48 19.90 10.26
N ILE A 83 -12.15 18.79 9.83
CA ILE A 83 -11.47 17.62 9.29
C ILE A 83 -11.39 17.69 7.77
N PHE A 84 -12.44 18.17 7.09
CA PHE A 84 -12.44 18.29 5.63
C PHE A 84 -11.40 19.34 5.17
N GLY A 85 -10.53 18.96 4.26
CA GLY A 85 -9.44 19.81 3.76
C GLY A 85 -8.22 19.94 4.68
N MET A 86 -8.21 19.27 5.86
CA MET A 86 -7.02 19.28 6.71
C MET A 86 -5.90 18.42 6.11
N GLN A 87 -4.65 18.80 6.36
CA GLN A 87 -3.49 17.94 6.15
C GLN A 87 -3.36 16.99 7.34
N LEU A 88 -3.79 15.74 7.13
CA LEU A 88 -3.79 14.74 8.20
C LEU A 88 -2.43 14.04 8.27
N VAL A 89 -1.70 14.33 9.34
CA VAL A 89 -0.39 13.73 9.62
C VAL A 89 -0.58 12.50 10.52
N THR A 90 -0.09 11.35 10.05
CA THR A 90 -0.02 10.10 10.80
C THR A 90 1.38 9.51 10.67
N HIS A 91 1.67 8.43 11.39
CA HIS A 91 2.94 7.71 11.23
C HIS A 91 3.13 7.09 9.83
N GLN A 92 2.05 6.98 9.02
CA GLN A 92 2.08 6.40 7.68
C GLN A 92 2.06 7.45 6.56
N THR A 93 1.59 8.67 6.80
CA THR A 93 1.53 9.73 5.78
C THR A 93 2.81 10.54 5.67
N GLY A 94 3.76 10.34 6.58
CA GLY A 94 4.93 11.22 6.70
C GLY A 94 4.60 12.62 7.25
N PRO A 95 5.62 13.51 7.37
CA PRO A 95 5.46 14.83 7.98
C PRO A 95 4.63 15.81 7.13
N GLU A 96 4.53 15.58 5.84
CA GLU A 96 3.73 16.41 4.90
C GLU A 96 2.23 16.19 5.09
N GLY A 97 1.85 15.03 5.62
CA GLY A 97 0.45 14.63 5.77
C GLY A 97 -0.24 14.30 4.45
N LYS A 98 -1.54 14.04 4.55
CA LYS A 98 -2.42 13.80 3.40
C LYS A 98 -3.64 14.70 3.51
N GLU A 99 -4.03 15.35 2.42
CA GLU A 99 -5.24 16.16 2.40
C GLU A 99 -6.50 15.30 2.50
N VAL A 100 -7.40 15.66 3.39
CA VAL A 100 -8.66 14.94 3.59
C VAL A 100 -9.73 15.51 2.64
N THR A 101 -10.06 14.77 1.60
CA THR A 101 -11.07 15.13 0.59
C THR A 101 -12.37 14.36 0.72
N THR A 102 -12.40 13.34 1.59
CA THR A 102 -13.55 12.46 1.79
C THR A 102 -13.78 12.22 3.27
N LEU A 103 -15.04 12.29 3.69
CA LEU A 103 -15.47 12.00 5.06
C LEU A 103 -16.44 10.83 5.10
N LEU A 104 -16.36 10.06 6.16
CA LEU A 104 -17.36 9.09 6.57
C LEU A 104 -18.01 9.57 7.87
N ILE A 105 -19.32 9.76 7.88
CA ILE A 105 -20.11 10.09 9.06
C ILE A 105 -20.86 8.83 9.47
N GLU A 106 -20.72 8.41 10.72
CA GLU A 106 -21.30 7.16 11.22
C GLU A 106 -22.12 7.40 12.50
N GLU A 107 -23.15 6.55 12.72
CA GLU A 107 -23.76 6.40 14.03
C GLU A 107 -22.70 5.87 15.03
N GLY A 108 -22.63 6.50 16.20
CA GLY A 108 -21.81 5.98 17.30
C GLY A 108 -22.41 4.70 17.87
N CYS A 109 -21.55 3.79 18.35
CA CYS A 109 -21.99 2.60 19.05
C CYS A 109 -21.49 2.58 20.51
N ASP A 110 -22.22 1.86 21.36
CA ASP A 110 -21.85 1.63 22.77
C ASP A 110 -20.82 0.50 22.82
N ILE A 111 -19.53 0.85 22.87
CA ILE A 111 -18.43 -0.10 22.83
C ILE A 111 -18.18 -0.67 24.23
N ALA A 112 -18.45 -1.95 24.42
CA ALA A 112 -18.09 -2.67 25.65
C ALA A 112 -16.71 -3.34 25.54
N ARG A 113 -16.36 -3.85 24.35
CA ARG A 113 -15.06 -4.52 24.09
C ARG A 113 -14.60 -4.24 22.66
N GLU A 114 -13.30 -4.08 22.50
CA GLU A 114 -12.62 -3.97 21.22
C GLU A 114 -11.80 -5.21 20.95
N ILE A 115 -11.85 -5.72 19.73
CA ILE A 115 -11.25 -6.99 19.31
C ILE A 115 -10.57 -6.75 17.97
N TYR A 116 -9.41 -7.34 17.77
CA TYR A 116 -8.80 -7.47 16.47
C TYR A 116 -9.36 -8.70 15.75
N CYS A 117 -9.75 -8.57 14.49
CA CYS A 117 -10.16 -9.67 13.63
C CYS A 117 -9.65 -9.44 12.21
N GLY A 118 -8.79 -10.30 11.71
CA GLY A 118 -8.21 -10.12 10.38
C GLY A 118 -7.91 -11.44 9.68
N LEU A 119 -7.93 -11.38 8.35
CA LEU A 119 -7.57 -12.46 7.44
C LEU A 119 -6.35 -12.06 6.63
N VAL A 120 -5.35 -12.90 6.62
CA VAL A 120 -4.10 -12.73 5.87
C VAL A 120 -3.66 -14.07 5.27
N ILE A 121 -2.80 -14.02 4.27
CA ILE A 121 -2.10 -15.20 3.77
C ILE A 121 -0.89 -15.45 4.66
N ASP A 122 -0.92 -16.51 5.46
CA ASP A 122 0.22 -16.94 6.28
C ASP A 122 1.15 -17.80 5.41
N ARG A 123 2.32 -17.26 5.06
CA ARG A 123 3.28 -17.93 4.18
C ARG A 123 3.91 -19.17 4.82
N ALA A 124 3.99 -19.23 6.14
CA ALA A 124 4.53 -20.38 6.85
C ALA A 124 3.52 -21.53 6.91
N ALA A 125 2.24 -21.19 7.03
CA ALA A 125 1.13 -22.15 6.99
C ALA A 125 0.68 -22.51 5.56
N GLU A 126 1.15 -21.76 4.54
CA GLU A 126 0.78 -21.91 3.12
C GLU A 126 -0.72 -21.83 2.87
N CYS A 127 -1.45 -21.07 3.68
CA CYS A 127 -2.90 -20.90 3.59
C CYS A 127 -3.37 -19.54 4.14
N PRO A 128 -4.58 -19.09 3.79
CA PRO A 128 -5.20 -17.98 4.48
C PRO A 128 -5.51 -18.34 5.94
N VAL A 129 -5.33 -17.40 6.85
CA VAL A 129 -5.50 -17.60 8.29
C VAL A 129 -6.35 -16.48 8.86
N LEU A 130 -7.40 -16.84 9.61
CA LEU A 130 -8.13 -15.93 10.45
C LEU A 130 -7.35 -15.73 11.75
N MET A 131 -7.04 -14.48 12.06
CA MET A 131 -6.38 -14.07 13.29
C MET A 131 -7.33 -13.22 14.12
N VAL A 132 -7.37 -13.49 15.44
CA VAL A 132 -8.14 -12.68 16.39
C VAL A 132 -7.32 -12.42 17.63
N SER A 133 -7.59 -11.26 18.27
CA SER A 133 -6.99 -10.89 19.55
C SER A 133 -7.96 -10.03 20.36
N SER A 134 -7.92 -10.16 21.69
CA SER A 134 -8.63 -9.23 22.59
C SER A 134 -8.02 -7.83 22.65
N GLU A 135 -6.91 -7.61 21.98
CA GLU A 135 -6.18 -6.33 21.87
C GLU A 135 -6.64 -5.57 20.61
N GLY A 136 -7.93 -5.22 20.55
CA GLY A 136 -8.48 -4.41 19.46
C GLY A 136 -8.09 -2.94 19.54
N GLY A 137 -8.14 -2.24 18.38
CA GLY A 137 -7.77 -0.83 18.29
C GLY A 137 -6.27 -0.55 18.37
N MET A 138 -5.45 -1.59 18.52
CA MET A 138 -3.98 -1.51 18.53
C MET A 138 -3.38 -1.99 17.21
N ASP A 139 -2.12 -1.65 17.01
CA ASP A 139 -1.31 -2.17 15.90
C ASP A 139 -1.02 -3.65 16.15
N ILE A 140 -1.49 -4.53 15.27
CA ILE A 140 -1.38 -5.97 15.46
C ILE A 140 0.06 -6.47 15.34
N GLU A 141 0.91 -5.77 14.59
CA GLU A 141 2.33 -6.07 14.47
C GLU A 141 3.06 -5.83 15.81
N GLU A 142 2.67 -4.78 16.54
CA GLU A 142 3.18 -4.52 17.90
C GLU A 142 2.73 -5.62 18.86
N VAL A 143 1.44 -6.01 18.80
CA VAL A 143 0.93 -7.14 19.61
C VAL A 143 1.67 -8.44 19.28
N ALA A 144 1.90 -8.71 17.99
CA ALA A 144 2.63 -9.91 17.56
C ALA A 144 4.09 -9.95 18.05
N ALA A 145 4.74 -8.79 18.13
CA ALA A 145 6.12 -8.68 18.62
C ALA A 145 6.24 -8.79 20.14
N GLU A 146 5.32 -8.19 20.90
CA GLU A 146 5.39 -8.12 22.36
C GLU A 146 4.66 -9.26 23.07
N ARG A 147 3.50 -9.68 22.53
CA ARG A 147 2.59 -10.66 23.14
C ARG A 147 2.00 -11.61 22.08
N PRO A 148 2.83 -12.42 21.39
CA PRO A 148 2.38 -13.33 20.34
C PRO A 148 1.31 -14.33 20.80
N GLU A 149 1.27 -14.66 22.08
CA GLU A 149 0.26 -15.55 22.70
C GLU A 149 -1.14 -14.93 22.77
N ALA A 150 -1.26 -13.61 22.64
CA ALA A 150 -2.55 -12.91 22.58
C ALA A 150 -3.22 -13.04 21.22
N ILE A 151 -2.53 -13.58 20.21
CA ILE A 151 -3.05 -13.77 18.86
C ILE A 151 -3.46 -15.23 18.66
N HIS A 152 -4.74 -15.45 18.44
CA HIS A 152 -5.29 -16.76 18.14
C HIS A 152 -5.56 -16.91 16.66
N LYS A 153 -5.19 -18.05 16.06
CA LYS A 153 -5.23 -18.29 14.62
C LYS A 153 -6.08 -19.50 14.27
N ALA A 154 -6.81 -19.42 13.16
CA ALA A 154 -7.51 -20.55 12.54
C ALA A 154 -7.24 -20.58 11.04
N PRO A 155 -6.80 -21.72 10.47
CA PRO A 155 -6.59 -21.83 9.02
C PRO A 155 -7.93 -21.86 8.29
N ILE A 156 -7.94 -21.27 7.08
CA ILE A 156 -9.07 -21.31 6.18
C ILE A 156 -8.77 -22.33 5.07
N SER A 157 -9.75 -23.19 4.78
CA SER A 157 -9.65 -24.09 3.64
C SER A 157 -9.67 -23.33 2.31
N GLY A 158 -9.18 -23.94 1.24
CA GLY A 158 -9.09 -23.30 -0.08
C GLY A 158 -10.44 -22.89 -0.68
N ASP A 159 -11.55 -23.42 -0.17
CA ASP A 159 -12.91 -23.03 -0.52
C ASP A 159 -13.50 -21.92 0.36
N GLY A 160 -12.70 -21.33 1.24
CA GLY A 160 -13.14 -20.28 2.16
C GLY A 160 -13.84 -20.79 3.42
N SER A 161 -13.85 -22.09 3.67
CA SER A 161 -14.53 -22.63 4.85
C SER A 161 -13.64 -22.57 6.12
N LEU A 162 -14.30 -22.28 7.26
CA LEU A 162 -13.75 -22.36 8.60
C LEU A 162 -14.45 -23.50 9.36
N SER A 163 -13.69 -24.32 10.09
CA SER A 163 -14.30 -25.39 10.88
C SER A 163 -15.07 -24.84 12.09
N ASP A 164 -16.16 -25.47 12.45
CA ASP A 164 -16.92 -25.10 13.66
C ASP A 164 -16.10 -25.24 14.92
N GLU A 165 -15.18 -26.21 14.98
CA GLU A 165 -14.25 -26.43 16.09
C GLU A 165 -13.29 -25.25 16.26
N ASP A 166 -12.69 -24.78 15.17
CA ASP A 166 -11.80 -23.61 15.20
C ASP A 166 -12.55 -22.34 15.58
N LEU A 167 -13.72 -22.12 15.04
CA LEU A 167 -14.55 -20.96 15.36
C LEU A 167 -14.95 -20.94 16.85
N GLN A 168 -15.36 -22.10 17.38
CA GLN A 168 -15.68 -22.23 18.80
C GLN A 168 -14.44 -22.01 19.70
N ARG A 169 -13.28 -22.49 19.28
CA ARG A 169 -12.01 -22.28 19.97
C ARG A 169 -11.62 -20.78 20.00
N LEU A 170 -11.80 -20.08 18.87
CA LEU A 170 -11.54 -18.63 18.80
C LEU A 170 -12.55 -17.84 19.64
N ALA A 171 -13.84 -18.16 19.59
CA ALA A 171 -14.86 -17.51 20.41
C ALA A 171 -14.56 -17.71 21.92
N THR A 172 -14.14 -18.90 22.32
CA THR A 172 -13.74 -19.20 23.70
C THR A 172 -12.51 -18.41 24.12
N ALA A 173 -11.49 -18.31 23.25
CA ALA A 173 -10.28 -17.53 23.51
C ALA A 173 -10.59 -16.02 23.67
N LEU A 174 -11.63 -15.53 22.97
CA LEU A 174 -12.14 -14.16 23.12
C LEU A 174 -13.15 -14.01 24.27
N GLU A 175 -13.37 -15.04 25.09
CA GLU A 175 -14.36 -15.03 26.18
C GLU A 175 -15.78 -14.63 25.71
N MET A 176 -16.17 -15.10 24.52
CA MET A 176 -17.51 -14.91 23.95
C MET A 176 -18.39 -16.11 24.24
N GLU A 177 -19.64 -15.87 24.67
CA GLU A 177 -20.62 -16.88 24.99
C GLU A 177 -21.99 -16.56 24.37
N GLY A 178 -22.85 -17.56 24.25
CA GLY A 178 -24.23 -17.43 23.81
C GLY A 178 -24.40 -16.78 22.45
N ASP A 179 -25.27 -15.78 22.35
CA ASP A 179 -25.60 -15.11 21.10
C ASP A 179 -24.42 -14.32 20.53
N THR A 180 -23.61 -13.71 21.39
CA THR A 180 -22.37 -12.99 20.96
C THR A 180 -21.39 -13.93 20.27
N ALA A 181 -21.15 -15.12 20.81
CA ALA A 181 -20.31 -16.13 20.18
C ALA A 181 -20.89 -16.58 18.84
N SER A 182 -22.20 -16.79 18.77
CA SER A 182 -22.89 -17.16 17.52
C SER A 182 -22.73 -16.10 16.44
N GLN A 183 -22.93 -14.82 16.77
CA GLN A 183 -22.74 -13.69 15.87
C GLN A 183 -21.29 -13.59 15.40
N PHE A 184 -20.31 -13.72 16.31
CA PHE A 184 -18.88 -13.73 15.95
C PHE A 184 -18.54 -14.87 14.98
N MET A 185 -19.03 -16.07 15.22
CA MET A 185 -18.78 -17.22 14.35
C MET A 185 -19.42 -17.03 12.96
N GLU A 186 -20.63 -16.47 12.87
CA GLU A 186 -21.28 -16.16 11.60
C GLU A 186 -20.53 -15.06 10.85
N MET A 187 -20.18 -13.98 11.53
CA MET A 187 -19.38 -12.88 10.97
C MET A 187 -18.04 -13.39 10.45
N SER A 188 -17.35 -14.27 11.18
CA SER A 188 -16.08 -14.84 10.77
C SER A 188 -16.20 -15.70 9.49
N ARG A 189 -17.28 -16.48 9.34
CA ARG A 189 -17.57 -17.21 8.10
C ARG A 189 -17.83 -16.27 6.94
N ASN A 190 -18.55 -15.18 7.17
CA ASN A 190 -18.83 -14.19 6.14
C ASN A 190 -17.56 -13.42 5.74
N LEU A 191 -16.67 -13.10 6.70
CA LEU A 191 -15.38 -12.48 6.41
C LEU A 191 -14.48 -13.42 5.58
N ALA A 192 -14.49 -14.72 5.86
CA ALA A 192 -13.76 -15.71 5.07
C ALA A 192 -14.29 -15.79 3.62
N LYS A 193 -15.61 -15.65 3.41
CA LYS A 193 -16.20 -15.56 2.06
C LYS A 193 -15.74 -14.27 1.36
N VAL A 194 -15.80 -13.12 2.02
CA VAL A 194 -15.25 -11.86 1.46
C VAL A 194 -13.83 -12.08 1.00
N PHE A 195 -12.99 -12.65 1.86
CA PHE A 195 -11.57 -12.83 1.57
C PHE A 195 -11.33 -13.67 0.30
N VAL A 196 -12.05 -14.77 0.14
CA VAL A 196 -11.87 -15.69 -0.99
C VAL A 196 -12.62 -15.21 -2.24
N GLU A 197 -13.87 -14.76 -2.11
CA GLU A 197 -14.71 -14.40 -3.26
C GLU A 197 -14.31 -13.06 -3.89
N GLU A 198 -13.73 -12.14 -3.11
CA GLU A 198 -13.23 -10.85 -3.61
C GLU A 198 -11.70 -10.88 -3.88
N ASP A 199 -11.05 -12.04 -3.76
CA ASP A 199 -9.59 -12.20 -3.91
C ASP A 199 -8.80 -11.20 -3.05
N CYS A 200 -9.09 -11.17 -1.78
CA CYS A 200 -8.38 -10.29 -0.85
C CYS A 200 -6.97 -10.83 -0.52
N SER A 201 -6.00 -9.96 -0.39
CA SER A 201 -4.70 -10.23 0.22
C SER A 201 -4.68 -9.90 1.72
N LEU A 202 -5.59 -9.01 2.13
CA LEU A 202 -5.86 -8.60 3.51
C LEU A 202 -7.35 -8.26 3.64
N ALA A 203 -7.99 -8.76 4.71
CA ALA A 203 -9.30 -8.26 5.16
C ALA A 203 -9.25 -8.13 6.68
N GLU A 204 -9.20 -6.90 7.17
CA GLU A 204 -9.00 -6.57 8.58
C GLU A 204 -10.18 -5.77 9.11
N ILE A 205 -10.62 -6.12 10.32
CA ILE A 205 -11.58 -5.37 11.12
C ILE A 205 -10.87 -5.01 12.43
N ASN A 206 -10.54 -3.73 12.60
CA ASN A 206 -9.78 -3.29 13.77
C ASN A 206 -10.17 -1.86 14.20
N PRO A 207 -11.11 -1.76 15.18
CA PRO A 207 -11.65 -2.85 15.97
C PRO A 207 -12.91 -3.49 15.40
N LEU A 208 -13.06 -4.78 15.65
CA LEU A 208 -14.35 -5.45 15.76
C LEU A 208 -14.84 -5.19 17.19
N VAL A 209 -16.07 -4.75 17.34
CA VAL A 209 -16.60 -4.38 18.68
C VAL A 209 -17.71 -5.31 19.12
N VAL A 210 -17.74 -5.57 20.42
CA VAL A 210 -18.91 -6.09 21.11
C VAL A 210 -19.56 -4.91 21.83
N THR A 211 -20.83 -4.68 21.54
CA THR A 211 -21.60 -3.59 22.18
C THR A 211 -22.06 -3.96 23.59
N GLY A 212 -22.56 -2.99 24.36
CA GLY A 212 -23.17 -3.24 25.65
C GLY A 212 -24.42 -4.13 25.60
N SER A 213 -25.08 -4.26 24.43
CA SER A 213 -26.17 -5.20 24.17
C SER A 213 -25.70 -6.61 23.75
N GLY A 214 -24.39 -6.80 23.51
CA GLY A 214 -23.81 -8.06 23.05
C GLY A 214 -23.77 -8.25 21.55
N ASP A 215 -24.09 -7.21 20.77
CA ASP A 215 -24.01 -7.25 19.30
C ASP A 215 -22.57 -7.14 18.84
N VAL A 216 -22.23 -7.85 17.74
CA VAL A 216 -20.90 -7.86 17.14
C VAL A 216 -20.93 -7.00 15.87
N ILE A 217 -20.12 -5.93 15.83
CA ILE A 217 -20.14 -4.92 14.78
C ILE A 217 -18.72 -4.62 14.28
N ALA A 218 -18.52 -4.56 12.96
CA ALA A 218 -17.27 -4.11 12.35
C ALA A 218 -17.20 -2.57 12.37
N LEU A 219 -16.41 -2.00 13.27
CA LEU A 219 -16.35 -0.56 13.50
C LEU A 219 -15.34 0.15 12.59
N ASP A 220 -14.25 -0.49 12.25
CA ASP A 220 -13.29 -0.04 11.23
C ASP A 220 -12.91 -1.23 10.36
N ALA A 221 -12.65 -0.99 9.08
CA ALA A 221 -12.36 -2.04 8.13
C ALA A 221 -11.28 -1.61 7.13
N LYS A 222 -10.41 -2.55 6.82
CA LYS A 222 -9.36 -2.40 5.80
C LYS A 222 -9.33 -3.63 4.92
N ILE A 223 -9.47 -3.42 3.61
CA ILE A 223 -9.39 -4.48 2.61
C ILE A 223 -8.33 -4.10 1.58
N ASN A 224 -7.47 -5.05 1.26
CA ASN A 224 -6.58 -4.98 0.11
C ASN A 224 -6.88 -6.16 -0.79
N PHE A 225 -6.94 -5.91 -2.10
CA PHE A 225 -7.17 -6.95 -3.09
C PHE A 225 -5.86 -7.45 -3.69
N ASP A 226 -5.86 -8.68 -4.21
CA ASP A 226 -4.79 -9.20 -5.04
C ASP A 226 -4.99 -8.71 -6.48
N GLU A 227 -4.13 -7.80 -6.95
CA GLU A 227 -4.20 -7.27 -8.31
C GLU A 227 -3.98 -8.32 -9.40
N ASN A 228 -3.32 -9.44 -9.07
CA ASN A 228 -3.21 -10.56 -10.01
C ASN A 228 -4.58 -11.17 -10.34
N ALA A 229 -5.57 -10.97 -9.48
CA ALA A 229 -6.94 -11.39 -9.68
C ALA A 229 -7.85 -10.29 -10.30
N ALA A 230 -7.35 -9.07 -10.53
CA ALA A 230 -8.14 -7.94 -11.03
C ALA A 230 -8.93 -8.24 -12.32
N PHE A 231 -8.41 -9.12 -13.19
CA PHE A 231 -9.10 -9.56 -14.40
C PHE A 231 -10.44 -10.26 -14.14
N ARG A 232 -10.64 -10.80 -12.93
CA ARG A 232 -11.90 -11.44 -12.48
C ARG A 232 -12.86 -10.44 -11.83
N HIS A 233 -12.34 -9.28 -11.38
CA HIS A 233 -13.08 -8.28 -10.62
C HIS A 233 -13.02 -6.89 -11.28
N PRO A 234 -13.63 -6.72 -12.47
CA PRO A 234 -13.55 -5.43 -13.18
C PRO A 234 -14.13 -4.26 -12.36
N GLY A 235 -15.06 -4.52 -11.44
CA GLY A 235 -15.64 -3.51 -10.55
C GLY A 235 -14.66 -2.98 -9.49
N HIS A 236 -13.57 -3.70 -9.18
CA HIS A 236 -12.58 -3.20 -8.22
C HIS A 236 -11.84 -1.98 -8.74
N ALA A 237 -11.69 -1.83 -10.07
CA ALA A 237 -11.06 -0.65 -10.67
C ALA A 237 -11.79 0.65 -10.32
N GLU A 238 -13.11 0.61 -10.09
CA GLU A 238 -13.94 1.75 -9.71
C GLU A 238 -13.71 2.19 -8.25
N LEU A 239 -13.12 1.31 -7.43
CA LEU A 239 -12.82 1.59 -6.03
C LEU A 239 -11.47 2.28 -5.83
N ARG A 240 -10.66 2.35 -6.88
CA ARG A 240 -9.33 2.94 -6.85
C ARG A 240 -9.40 4.45 -6.69
N ASP A 241 -8.63 5.00 -5.77
CA ASP A 241 -8.45 6.44 -5.60
C ASP A 241 -7.02 6.84 -5.93
N LEU A 242 -6.83 7.36 -7.16
CA LEU A 242 -5.52 7.80 -7.64
C LEU A 242 -4.95 8.98 -6.83
N SER A 243 -5.77 9.76 -6.15
CA SER A 243 -5.31 10.85 -5.29
C SER A 243 -4.58 10.35 -4.04
N GLU A 244 -4.83 9.10 -3.66
CA GLU A 244 -4.20 8.44 -2.51
C GLU A 244 -2.87 7.74 -2.87
N GLU A 245 -2.57 7.58 -4.15
CA GLU A 245 -1.34 6.93 -4.63
C GLU A 245 -0.18 7.93 -4.80
N ASP A 246 1.05 7.42 -4.86
CA ASP A 246 2.19 8.23 -5.33
C ASP A 246 2.01 8.49 -6.84
N PRO A 247 1.99 9.75 -7.28
CA PRO A 247 1.81 10.06 -8.72
C PRO A 247 2.84 9.39 -9.61
N ARG A 248 4.06 9.15 -9.09
CA ARG A 248 5.13 8.46 -9.82
C ARG A 248 4.83 6.97 -9.98
N GLU A 249 4.25 6.33 -8.95
CA GLU A 249 3.83 4.93 -9.01
C GLU A 249 2.66 4.75 -10.00
N ALA A 250 1.66 5.62 -9.92
CA ALA A 250 0.52 5.62 -10.85
C ALA A 250 0.98 5.82 -12.31
N ARG A 251 1.87 6.77 -12.56
CA ARG A 251 2.43 7.00 -13.90
C ARG A 251 3.28 5.83 -14.40
N ALA A 252 4.06 5.20 -13.52
CA ALA A 252 4.86 4.03 -13.88
C ALA A 252 4.00 2.87 -14.36
N GLU A 253 2.83 2.68 -13.74
CA GLU A 253 1.88 1.63 -14.13
C GLU A 253 1.33 1.86 -15.55
N GLU A 254 1.04 3.10 -15.95
CA GLU A 254 0.60 3.42 -17.31
C GLU A 254 1.59 2.97 -18.39
N TRP A 255 2.88 2.90 -18.02
CA TRP A 255 3.98 2.48 -18.88
C TRP A 255 4.43 1.02 -18.65
N ASP A 256 3.65 0.25 -17.87
CA ASP A 256 3.99 -1.13 -17.52
C ASP A 256 5.39 -1.25 -16.87
N LEU A 257 5.75 -0.24 -16.05
CA LEU A 257 6.94 -0.19 -15.22
C LEU A 257 6.60 -0.55 -13.78
N SER A 258 7.47 -1.30 -13.11
CA SER A 258 7.32 -1.53 -11.66
C SER A 258 8.17 -0.51 -10.91
N TYR A 259 7.54 0.46 -10.26
CA TYR A 259 8.18 1.54 -9.50
C TYR A 259 7.73 1.55 -8.04
N VAL A 260 8.65 1.84 -7.13
CA VAL A 260 8.37 2.20 -5.72
C VAL A 260 9.27 3.36 -5.34
N GLY A 261 8.68 4.44 -4.84
CA GLY A 261 9.42 5.54 -4.22
C GLY A 261 10.06 5.13 -2.89
N MET A 262 11.24 5.68 -2.61
CA MET A 262 12.01 5.50 -1.37
C MET A 262 12.64 6.83 -0.96
N ASP A 263 13.16 6.92 0.27
CA ASP A 263 13.67 8.19 0.84
C ASP A 263 15.13 8.53 0.51
N GLY A 264 15.74 7.78 -0.41
CA GLY A 264 17.16 7.96 -0.78
C GLY A 264 17.41 9.05 -1.82
N ASN A 265 18.65 9.09 -2.31
CA ASN A 265 19.11 10.08 -3.30
C ASN A 265 19.79 9.46 -4.54
N ILE A 266 19.79 8.13 -4.66
CA ILE A 266 20.34 7.44 -5.83
C ILE A 266 19.17 6.80 -6.58
N GLY A 267 18.81 7.38 -7.73
CA GLY A 267 17.81 6.82 -8.63
C GLY A 267 18.29 5.50 -9.23
N CYS A 268 17.45 4.48 -9.23
CA CYS A 268 17.77 3.15 -9.74
C CYS A 268 16.89 2.79 -10.92
N MET A 269 17.49 2.33 -12.04
CA MET A 269 16.79 1.73 -13.17
C MET A 269 17.43 0.39 -13.52
N VAL A 270 16.65 -0.68 -13.46
CA VAL A 270 17.14 -2.05 -13.57
C VAL A 270 16.18 -2.88 -14.42
N ASN A 271 16.63 -3.93 -15.06
CA ASN A 271 15.76 -4.90 -15.70
C ASN A 271 15.72 -6.21 -14.90
N GLY A 272 14.58 -6.46 -14.28
CA GLY A 272 14.32 -7.63 -13.44
C GLY A 272 14.37 -7.33 -11.96
N ALA A 273 13.29 -7.69 -11.26
CA ALA A 273 13.07 -7.37 -9.84
C ALA A 273 14.18 -7.89 -8.91
N GLY A 274 14.69 -9.10 -9.16
CA GLY A 274 15.80 -9.67 -8.38
C GLY A 274 17.09 -8.85 -8.50
N LEU A 275 17.42 -8.38 -9.73
CA LEU A 275 18.56 -7.51 -9.96
C LEU A 275 18.36 -6.13 -9.36
N ALA A 276 17.13 -5.61 -9.37
CA ALA A 276 16.79 -4.33 -8.73
C ALA A 276 17.02 -4.41 -7.21
N MET A 277 16.52 -5.44 -6.54
CA MET A 277 16.77 -5.65 -5.11
C MET A 277 18.26 -5.76 -4.78
N ALA A 278 19.01 -6.58 -5.55
CA ALA A 278 20.47 -6.71 -5.36
C ALA A 278 21.21 -5.38 -5.61
N THR A 279 20.73 -4.55 -6.54
CA THR A 279 21.31 -3.23 -6.81
C THR A 279 21.09 -2.28 -5.62
N MET A 280 19.89 -2.26 -5.05
CA MET A 280 19.59 -1.47 -3.86
C MET A 280 20.41 -1.93 -2.64
N ASP A 281 20.53 -3.25 -2.44
CA ASP A 281 21.31 -3.82 -1.34
C ASP A 281 22.77 -3.42 -1.41
N ILE A 282 23.40 -3.50 -2.61
CA ILE A 282 24.79 -3.14 -2.77
C ILE A 282 25.03 -1.63 -2.61
N ILE A 283 24.08 -0.78 -3.05
CA ILE A 283 24.14 0.67 -2.81
C ILE A 283 24.15 0.93 -1.30
N LYS A 284 23.26 0.32 -0.53
CA LYS A 284 23.22 0.45 0.94
C LYS A 284 24.51 -0.07 1.58
N LEU A 285 25.02 -1.20 1.13
CA LEU A 285 26.29 -1.78 1.62
C LEU A 285 27.48 -0.82 1.38
N ARG A 286 27.42 0.02 0.34
CA ARG A 286 28.43 1.02 0.01
C ARG A 286 28.18 2.38 0.67
N GLY A 287 27.17 2.50 1.53
CA GLY A 287 26.86 3.70 2.31
C GLY A 287 25.94 4.69 1.59
N GLY A 288 25.36 4.33 0.44
CA GLY A 288 24.37 5.13 -0.27
C GLY A 288 22.94 4.78 0.08
N GLU A 289 22.00 5.61 -0.36
CA GLU A 289 20.57 5.42 -0.12
C GLU A 289 19.81 5.41 -1.46
N PRO A 290 19.14 4.26 -1.83
CA PRO A 290 18.32 4.19 -3.03
C PRO A 290 17.10 5.12 -2.93
N ALA A 291 16.82 5.89 -3.98
CA ALA A 291 15.66 6.76 -4.08
C ALA A 291 14.40 6.01 -4.56
N ASN A 292 14.58 4.88 -5.21
CA ASN A 292 13.49 4.08 -5.73
C ASN A 292 13.89 2.63 -6.06
N PHE A 293 12.90 1.75 -6.06
CA PHE A 293 12.91 0.52 -6.85
C PHE A 293 12.35 0.85 -8.24
N LEU A 294 12.99 0.40 -9.34
CA LEU A 294 12.42 0.45 -10.67
C LEU A 294 12.91 -0.73 -11.53
N ASP A 295 11.95 -1.52 -11.99
CA ASP A 295 12.15 -2.60 -12.94
C ASP A 295 11.49 -2.24 -14.27
N VAL A 296 12.31 -2.06 -15.32
CA VAL A 296 11.81 -1.79 -16.69
C VAL A 296 11.35 -3.04 -17.43
N GLY A 297 11.51 -4.22 -16.82
CA GLY A 297 11.15 -5.51 -17.41
C GLY A 297 12.10 -6.00 -18.49
N GLY A 298 11.84 -7.22 -18.97
CA GLY A 298 12.67 -7.89 -19.97
C GLY A 298 12.41 -7.47 -21.44
N THR A 299 11.44 -6.58 -21.69
CA THR A 299 11.03 -6.11 -23.03
C THR A 299 11.02 -4.58 -23.12
N ALA A 300 11.91 -3.92 -22.38
CA ALA A 300 11.97 -2.45 -22.34
C ALA A 300 12.23 -1.87 -23.74
N THR A 301 11.41 -0.88 -24.11
CA THR A 301 11.59 -0.07 -25.33
C THR A 301 12.25 1.28 -24.98
N ALA A 302 12.72 2.02 -25.99
CA ALA A 302 13.30 3.34 -25.79
C ALA A 302 12.31 4.30 -25.11
N GLU A 303 11.02 4.21 -25.45
CA GLU A 303 9.96 5.04 -24.83
C GLU A 303 9.81 4.71 -23.34
N ARG A 304 9.77 3.43 -22.98
CA ARG A 304 9.68 3.00 -21.56
C ARG A 304 10.90 3.43 -20.75
N VAL A 305 12.10 3.32 -21.33
CA VAL A 305 13.33 3.82 -20.72
C VAL A 305 13.25 5.33 -20.51
N THR A 306 12.75 6.07 -21.50
CA THR A 306 12.58 7.53 -21.39
C THR A 306 11.62 7.91 -20.28
N GLU A 307 10.46 7.24 -20.18
CA GLU A 307 9.50 7.49 -19.09
C GLU A 307 10.07 7.09 -17.72
N ALA A 308 10.82 5.99 -17.65
CA ALA A 308 11.53 5.62 -16.42
C ALA A 308 12.48 6.73 -15.91
N PHE A 309 13.28 7.32 -16.81
CA PHE A 309 14.12 8.48 -16.46
C PHE A 309 13.31 9.69 -15.99
N LYS A 310 12.20 10.02 -16.66
CA LYS A 310 11.34 11.13 -16.25
C LYS A 310 10.78 10.91 -14.85
N ILE A 311 10.27 9.70 -14.56
CA ILE A 311 9.73 9.34 -13.25
C ILE A 311 10.79 9.46 -12.16
N ILE A 312 12.02 8.96 -12.41
CA ILE A 312 13.13 9.08 -11.44
C ILE A 312 13.48 10.55 -11.19
N LEU A 313 13.52 11.37 -12.24
CA LEU A 313 13.90 12.78 -12.16
C LEU A 313 12.80 13.70 -11.59
N GLU A 314 11.58 13.22 -11.43
CA GLU A 314 10.52 13.93 -10.70
C GLU A 314 10.80 14.00 -9.19
N ASP A 315 11.68 13.12 -8.67
CA ASP A 315 12.12 13.20 -7.29
C ASP A 315 13.24 14.24 -7.15
N PRO A 316 13.00 15.35 -6.45
CA PRO A 316 14.01 16.42 -6.29
C PRO A 316 15.21 15.99 -5.44
N ASN A 317 15.12 14.90 -4.69
CA ASN A 317 16.20 14.37 -3.87
C ASN A 317 17.21 13.56 -4.66
N VAL A 318 16.89 13.15 -5.89
CA VAL A 318 17.78 12.34 -6.72
C VAL A 318 19.02 13.18 -7.11
N ALA A 319 20.19 12.76 -6.61
CA ALA A 319 21.49 13.38 -6.86
C ALA A 319 22.35 12.62 -7.88
N ALA A 320 22.06 11.33 -8.13
CA ALA A 320 22.70 10.52 -9.16
C ALA A 320 21.74 9.39 -9.62
N ILE A 321 21.94 8.88 -10.83
CA ILE A 321 21.17 7.74 -11.34
C ILE A 321 22.11 6.56 -11.63
N LEU A 322 21.75 5.37 -11.14
CA LEU A 322 22.37 4.11 -11.49
C LEU A 322 21.46 3.30 -12.40
N VAL A 323 21.92 3.07 -13.62
CA VAL A 323 21.32 2.12 -14.57
C VAL A 323 22.10 0.82 -14.53
N ASN A 324 21.45 -0.28 -14.16
CA ASN A 324 22.08 -1.59 -14.10
C ASN A 324 21.29 -2.60 -14.92
N ILE A 325 21.83 -2.95 -16.09
CA ILE A 325 21.16 -3.80 -17.07
C ILE A 325 21.93 -5.10 -17.26
N PHE A 326 21.17 -6.21 -17.17
CA PHE A 326 21.66 -7.53 -17.60
C PHE A 326 20.92 -7.96 -18.88
N GLY A 327 21.65 -7.95 -20.00
CA GLY A 327 21.14 -8.32 -21.33
C GLY A 327 21.04 -9.83 -21.51
N GLY A 328 20.03 -10.45 -20.90
CA GLY A 328 19.69 -11.85 -21.16
C GLY A 328 18.82 -11.99 -22.40
N ILE A 329 17.53 -11.70 -22.25
CA ILE A 329 16.55 -11.64 -23.35
C ILE A 329 16.67 -10.32 -24.09
N ILE A 330 16.81 -9.22 -23.34
CA ILE A 330 17.02 -7.88 -23.91
C ILE A 330 18.45 -7.70 -24.38
N ARG A 331 18.69 -6.87 -25.39
CA ARG A 331 20.01 -6.56 -25.92
C ARG A 331 20.52 -5.25 -25.34
N CYS A 332 21.78 -5.24 -24.91
CA CYS A 332 22.42 -4.06 -24.30
C CYS A 332 22.53 -2.87 -25.27
N ASP A 333 22.70 -3.10 -26.57
CA ASP A 333 22.77 -2.05 -27.58
C ASP A 333 21.44 -1.28 -27.69
N LEU A 334 20.29 -1.97 -27.70
CA LEU A 334 18.97 -1.32 -27.73
C LEU A 334 18.69 -0.51 -26.47
N ILE A 335 19.11 -1.02 -25.31
CA ILE A 335 18.98 -0.28 -24.07
C ILE A 335 19.91 0.95 -24.05
N ALA A 336 21.14 0.81 -24.54
CA ALA A 336 22.08 1.93 -24.64
C ALA A 336 21.53 3.06 -25.53
N GLU A 337 20.90 2.72 -26.67
CA GLU A 337 20.21 3.69 -27.52
C GLU A 337 19.08 4.40 -26.75
N GLY A 338 18.24 3.64 -26.03
CA GLY A 338 17.16 4.19 -25.20
C GLY A 338 17.68 5.09 -24.09
N ILE A 339 18.77 4.72 -23.40
CA ILE A 339 19.41 5.55 -22.36
C ILE A 339 19.91 6.87 -22.96
N VAL A 340 20.59 6.82 -24.11
CA VAL A 340 21.10 8.02 -24.78
C VAL A 340 19.97 8.94 -25.24
N GLU A 341 18.91 8.39 -25.79
CA GLU A 341 17.73 9.15 -26.20
C GLU A 341 17.04 9.77 -24.99
N ALA A 342 16.80 8.99 -23.94
CA ALA A 342 16.20 9.45 -22.71
C ALA A 342 16.99 10.59 -22.04
N ALA A 343 18.31 10.43 -21.92
CA ALA A 343 19.18 11.45 -21.34
C ALA A 343 19.17 12.76 -22.12
N LYS A 344 19.04 12.70 -23.47
CA LYS A 344 18.88 13.90 -24.32
C LYS A 344 17.52 14.57 -24.15
N VAL A 345 16.46 13.77 -24.16
CA VAL A 345 15.07 14.29 -24.07
C VAL A 345 14.78 14.89 -22.69
N THR A 346 15.30 14.27 -21.62
CA THR A 346 15.11 14.75 -20.25
C THR A 346 16.06 15.86 -19.84
N ASN A 347 17.04 16.19 -20.72
CA ASN A 347 18.08 17.18 -20.41
C ASN A 347 18.77 16.89 -19.08
N LEU A 348 19.23 15.64 -18.94
CA LEU A 348 19.74 15.04 -17.71
C LEU A 348 20.75 15.97 -17.00
N SER A 349 20.44 16.34 -15.77
CA SER A 349 21.23 17.29 -14.96
C SER A 349 22.00 16.63 -13.82
N VAL A 350 21.79 15.34 -13.58
CA VAL A 350 22.46 14.57 -12.54
C VAL A 350 23.44 13.55 -13.15
N PRO A 351 24.53 13.17 -12.46
CA PRO A 351 25.43 12.13 -12.91
C PRO A 351 24.71 10.81 -13.24
N LEU A 352 25.12 10.19 -14.35
CA LEU A 352 24.58 8.93 -14.81
C LEU A 352 25.65 7.84 -14.80
N VAL A 353 25.47 6.84 -13.94
CA VAL A 353 26.31 5.64 -13.88
C VAL A 353 25.58 4.51 -14.59
N VAL A 354 26.27 3.86 -15.54
CA VAL A 354 25.68 2.77 -16.34
C VAL A 354 26.55 1.51 -16.28
N ARG A 355 25.95 0.42 -15.86
CA ARG A 355 26.51 -0.92 -15.96
C ARG A 355 25.68 -1.74 -16.94
N LEU A 356 26.35 -2.26 -17.96
CA LEU A 356 25.78 -3.18 -18.94
C LEU A 356 26.52 -4.52 -18.89
N GLU A 357 25.79 -5.63 -18.91
CA GLU A 357 26.34 -6.97 -19.01
C GLU A 357 25.41 -7.86 -19.83
N GLY A 358 25.95 -8.84 -20.54
CA GLY A 358 25.21 -9.81 -21.34
C GLY A 358 25.27 -9.57 -22.84
N ASN A 359 24.18 -9.85 -23.56
CA ASN A 359 24.13 -9.81 -25.02
C ASN A 359 24.37 -8.42 -25.59
N ASN A 360 25.26 -8.28 -26.60
CA ASN A 360 25.61 -7.04 -27.30
C ASN A 360 26.17 -5.96 -26.37
N VAL A 361 26.89 -6.37 -25.31
CA VAL A 361 27.45 -5.40 -24.32
C VAL A 361 28.50 -4.50 -24.95
N ALA A 362 29.35 -5.03 -25.89
CA ALA A 362 30.39 -4.24 -26.54
C ALA A 362 29.81 -3.13 -27.42
N GLU A 363 28.74 -3.44 -28.18
CA GLU A 363 27.99 -2.49 -28.98
C GLU A 363 27.31 -1.45 -28.09
N GLY A 364 26.71 -1.89 -26.98
CA GLY A 364 26.11 -0.99 -25.98
C GLY A 364 27.11 0.00 -25.41
N HIS A 365 28.30 -0.44 -25.00
CA HIS A 365 29.36 0.45 -24.52
C HIS A 365 29.83 1.44 -25.61
N GLN A 366 29.93 1.00 -26.86
CA GLN A 366 30.30 1.87 -27.98
C GLN A 366 29.27 2.96 -28.19
N ILE A 367 27.95 2.66 -28.10
CA ILE A 367 26.87 3.63 -28.21
C ILE A 367 26.97 4.65 -27.09
N LEU A 368 27.12 4.22 -25.82
CA LEU A 368 27.26 5.12 -24.69
C LEU A 368 28.47 6.06 -24.84
N GLN A 369 29.65 5.52 -25.21
CA GLN A 369 30.88 6.31 -25.39
C GLN A 369 30.78 7.32 -26.54
N SER A 370 30.09 6.99 -27.62
CA SER A 370 29.94 7.85 -28.78
C SER A 370 28.77 8.87 -28.65
N SER A 371 28.00 8.80 -27.59
CA SER A 371 26.78 9.61 -27.39
C SER A 371 27.04 11.10 -27.19
N GLY A 372 28.21 11.47 -26.73
CA GLY A 372 28.56 12.83 -26.31
C GLY A 372 27.94 13.26 -24.98
N ILE A 373 27.33 12.32 -24.25
CA ILE A 373 26.79 12.52 -22.90
C ILE A 373 27.87 12.08 -21.90
N ASP A 374 27.98 12.78 -20.78
CA ASP A 374 28.88 12.41 -19.68
C ASP A 374 28.29 11.22 -18.90
N ILE A 375 28.63 10.01 -19.35
CA ILE A 375 28.19 8.74 -18.79
C ILE A 375 29.36 8.03 -18.12
N ILE A 376 29.18 7.69 -16.85
CA ILE A 376 30.15 6.94 -16.05
C ILE A 376 29.87 5.45 -16.25
N THR A 377 30.73 4.74 -16.97
CA THR A 377 30.57 3.30 -17.15
C THR A 377 31.15 2.53 -15.97
N ALA A 378 30.51 1.40 -15.61
CA ALA A 378 30.95 0.53 -14.53
C ALA A 378 31.20 -0.90 -15.04
N ASP A 379 32.20 -1.56 -14.48
CA ASP A 379 32.66 -2.90 -14.92
C ASP A 379 31.82 -4.02 -14.27
N ASP A 380 31.47 -3.86 -13.00
CA ASP A 380 30.65 -4.82 -12.26
C ASP A 380 29.65 -4.11 -11.34
N LEU A 381 28.80 -4.89 -10.64
CA LEU A 381 27.76 -4.36 -9.76
C LEU A 381 28.34 -3.59 -8.57
N SER A 382 29.47 -4.04 -8.01
CA SER A 382 30.12 -3.37 -6.87
C SER A 382 30.76 -2.06 -7.30
N ASP A 383 31.44 -2.02 -8.46
CA ASP A 383 32.01 -0.81 -9.07
C ASP A 383 30.89 0.19 -9.40
N ALA A 384 29.78 -0.28 -9.95
CA ALA A 384 28.60 0.55 -10.23
C ALA A 384 28.05 1.23 -8.98
N ALA A 385 27.91 0.49 -7.88
CA ALA A 385 27.42 1.05 -6.61
C ALA A 385 28.42 2.07 -6.01
N VAL A 386 29.72 1.77 -6.03
CA VAL A 386 30.76 2.71 -5.55
C VAL A 386 30.73 4.01 -6.35
N LYS A 387 30.66 3.93 -7.68
CA LYS A 387 30.57 5.10 -8.56
C LYS A 387 29.28 5.88 -8.36
N ALA A 388 28.14 5.21 -8.19
CA ALA A 388 26.86 5.87 -7.94
C ALA A 388 26.85 6.62 -6.61
N VAL A 389 27.37 6.02 -5.55
CA VAL A 389 27.50 6.67 -4.23
C VAL A 389 28.41 7.89 -4.33
N ALA A 390 29.60 7.73 -4.92
CA ALA A 390 30.55 8.85 -5.09
C ALA A 390 29.97 9.98 -5.97
N ALA A 391 29.18 9.62 -7.00
CA ALA A 391 28.48 10.60 -7.84
C ALA A 391 27.42 11.38 -7.05
N ALA A 392 26.63 10.71 -6.24
CA ALA A 392 25.59 11.34 -5.42
C ALA A 392 26.19 12.26 -4.34
N GLU A 393 27.38 11.95 -3.83
CA GLU A 393 28.13 12.78 -2.89
C GLU A 393 28.90 13.94 -3.54
N GLY A 394 28.94 14.02 -4.88
CA GLY A 394 29.73 15.01 -5.62
C GLY A 394 31.24 14.79 -5.49
N SER A 395 31.67 13.60 -5.14
CA SER A 395 33.09 13.24 -4.89
C SER A 395 33.78 12.55 -6.08
N LEU A 396 33.06 12.33 -7.20
CA LEU A 396 33.64 11.92 -8.47
C LEU A 396 34.35 13.13 -9.11
N ALA A 397 35.66 13.13 -9.03
CA ALA A 397 36.54 14.08 -9.71
C ALA A 397 37.04 13.47 -11.03
#